data_7f750e2b3ea01fb752ffe1628b24677f
#
_entry.id   7f750e2b3ea01fb752ffe1628b24677f
#
_cell.length_a   1.000
_cell.length_b   1.000
_cell.length_c   1.000
_cell.angle_alpha   90.00
_cell.angle_beta   90.00
_cell.angle_gamma   90.00
#
_symmetry.space_group_name_H-M   'P 1'
#
loop_
_entity.id
_entity.type
_entity.pdbx_description
1 polymer ?
#
loop_
_entity_poly.entity_id
_entity_poly.type
_entity_poly.pdbx_seq_one_letter_code
_entity_poly.pdbx_strand_id
1 'polypeptide(L)'
;MRFAHIMLRVTQLDRSLHFYQHALNMRLLRKKDYPEGRFTLAFIGFGEERNEAVIELTYNWDVTNYDIGTGFGHIAIEVDSAETACQKVLAEGGRVTRPPGPMKHGTTIIAFAEDPDGYKIEFVERKLQHNQQKP
;
A
#
# COMPACT_ATOMS: atom_id res chain seq x y z
N MET A 1 19.88 -10.39 -9.25
CA MET A 1 18.49 -10.63 -8.81
C MET A 1 18.05 -9.49 -7.92
N ARG A 2 16.82 -8.98 -8.10
CA ARG A 2 16.26 -7.94 -7.25
C ARG A 2 14.74 -8.07 -7.22
N PHE A 3 14.14 -7.50 -6.21
CA PHE A 3 12.69 -7.51 -6.07
C PHE A 3 12.09 -6.49 -7.03
N ALA A 4 11.32 -6.95 -8.03
CA ALA A 4 10.76 -6.06 -9.04
C ALA A 4 9.44 -5.43 -8.58
N HIS A 5 8.45 -6.24 -8.30
CA HIS A 5 7.13 -5.75 -7.85
C HIS A 5 6.32 -6.85 -7.17
N ILE A 6 5.31 -6.41 -6.44
CA ILE A 6 4.22 -7.26 -5.96
C ILE A 6 2.98 -6.88 -6.76
N MET A 7 2.20 -7.87 -7.18
CA MET A 7 0.98 -7.61 -7.93
C MET A 7 -0.26 -7.82 -7.05
N LEU A 8 -1.17 -6.85 -7.12
CA LEU A 8 -2.47 -6.92 -6.47
C LEU A 8 -3.56 -6.79 -7.52
N ARG A 9 -4.58 -7.63 -7.45
CA ARG A 9 -5.76 -7.51 -8.31
C ARG A 9 -6.77 -6.59 -7.67
N VAL A 10 -7.26 -5.62 -8.43
CA VAL A 10 -8.21 -4.61 -7.93
C VAL A 10 -9.49 -4.68 -8.73
N THR A 11 -10.61 -4.34 -8.09
CA THR A 11 -11.93 -4.42 -8.72
C THR A 11 -12.33 -3.10 -9.39
N GLN A 12 -11.77 -1.98 -8.96
CA GLN A 12 -12.03 -0.65 -9.53
C GLN A 12 -10.71 0.12 -9.55
N LEU A 13 -10.10 0.19 -10.72
CA LEU A 13 -8.74 0.76 -10.83
C LEU A 13 -8.67 2.22 -10.38
N ASP A 14 -9.62 3.06 -10.81
CA ASP A 14 -9.58 4.49 -10.46
C ASP A 14 -9.69 4.69 -8.95
N ARG A 15 -10.52 3.90 -8.29
CA ARG A 15 -10.66 3.94 -6.83
C ARG A 15 -9.36 3.56 -6.14
N SER A 16 -8.72 2.50 -6.61
CA SER A 16 -7.45 2.04 -6.04
C SER A 16 -6.34 3.04 -6.28
N LEU A 17 -6.23 3.59 -7.48
CA LEU A 17 -5.24 4.60 -7.78
C LEU A 17 -5.43 5.83 -6.89
N HIS A 18 -6.66 6.29 -6.73
CA HIS A 18 -6.95 7.43 -5.87
C HIS A 18 -6.47 7.16 -4.44
N PHE A 19 -6.78 5.98 -3.91
CA PHE A 19 -6.38 5.60 -2.57
C PHE A 19 -4.86 5.60 -2.41
N TYR A 20 -4.15 4.89 -3.28
CA TYR A 20 -2.70 4.77 -3.15
C TYR A 20 -1.98 6.09 -3.37
N GLN A 21 -2.51 6.95 -4.24
CA GLN A 21 -1.92 8.26 -4.47
C GLN A 21 -2.20 9.23 -3.33
N HIS A 22 -3.40 9.26 -2.80
CA HIS A 22 -3.81 10.30 -1.84
C HIS A 22 -3.71 9.85 -0.38
N ALA A 23 -3.94 8.58 -0.08
CA ALA A 23 -3.77 8.08 1.29
C ALA A 23 -2.33 7.72 1.59
N LEU A 24 -1.63 7.06 0.64
CA LEU A 24 -0.28 6.55 0.86
C LEU A 24 0.80 7.37 0.17
N ASN A 25 0.41 8.41 -0.55
CA ASN A 25 1.36 9.32 -1.21
C ASN A 25 2.26 8.63 -2.24
N MET A 26 1.75 7.59 -2.88
CA MET A 26 2.46 6.94 -3.97
C MET A 26 2.25 7.70 -5.27
N ARG A 27 3.14 7.47 -6.24
CA ARG A 27 3.04 8.05 -7.59
C ARG A 27 2.60 6.96 -8.56
N LEU A 28 1.79 7.35 -9.54
CA LEU A 28 1.53 6.51 -10.69
C LEU A 28 2.73 6.60 -11.63
N LEU A 29 3.43 5.49 -11.80
CA LEU A 29 4.66 5.44 -12.58
C LEU A 29 4.39 5.17 -14.04
N ARG A 30 3.47 4.25 -14.34
CA ARG A 30 3.02 3.97 -15.71
C ARG A 30 1.72 3.19 -15.67
N LYS A 31 0.97 3.27 -16.75
CA LYS A 31 -0.31 2.61 -16.89
C LYS A 31 -0.50 2.20 -18.35
N LYS A 32 -1.01 0.99 -18.58
CA LYS A 32 -1.24 0.50 -19.94
C LYS A 32 -2.43 -0.42 -20.00
N ASP A 33 -3.26 -0.21 -21.03
CA ASP A 33 -4.37 -1.10 -21.33
C ASP A 33 -3.92 -2.21 -22.28
N TYR A 34 -4.46 -3.40 -22.05
CA TYR A 34 -4.23 -4.57 -22.90
C TYR A 34 -5.59 -5.09 -23.37
N PRO A 35 -6.15 -4.47 -24.44
CA PRO A 35 -7.52 -4.80 -24.86
C PRO A 35 -7.74 -6.25 -25.26
N GLU A 36 -6.74 -6.89 -25.87
CA GLU A 36 -6.86 -8.30 -26.26
C GLU A 36 -6.98 -9.21 -25.05
N GLY A 37 -6.31 -8.88 -23.95
CA GLY A 37 -6.40 -9.63 -22.70
C GLY A 37 -7.48 -9.12 -21.77
N ARG A 38 -8.08 -7.98 -22.09
CA ARG A 38 -9.13 -7.33 -21.31
C ARG A 38 -8.68 -7.01 -19.89
N PHE A 39 -7.49 -6.39 -19.77
CA PHE A 39 -6.99 -5.94 -18.48
C PHE A 39 -6.16 -4.66 -18.64
N THR A 40 -5.97 -3.97 -17.53
CA THR A 40 -5.14 -2.79 -17.42
C THR A 40 -4.13 -3.01 -16.29
N LEU A 41 -2.89 -2.60 -16.52
CA LEU A 41 -1.85 -2.60 -15.49
C LEU A 41 -1.52 -1.17 -15.12
N ALA A 42 -1.37 -0.92 -13.82
CA ALA A 42 -0.89 0.36 -13.30
C ALA A 42 0.21 0.09 -12.27
N PHE A 43 1.35 0.72 -12.45
CA PHE A 43 2.49 0.57 -11.55
C PHE A 43 2.59 1.81 -10.67
N ILE A 44 2.61 1.60 -9.37
CA ILE A 44 2.65 2.66 -8.36
C ILE A 44 3.78 2.43 -7.39
N GLY A 45 4.29 3.48 -6.80
CA GLY A 45 5.38 3.36 -5.84
C GLY A 45 5.85 4.71 -5.32
N PHE A 46 6.89 4.68 -4.51
CA PHE A 46 7.48 5.88 -3.93
C PHE A 46 8.67 6.39 -4.72
N GLY A 47 9.23 5.56 -5.61
CA GLY A 47 10.37 5.89 -6.43
C GLY A 47 10.31 5.19 -7.78
N GLU A 48 11.37 5.29 -8.55
CA GLU A 48 11.42 4.72 -9.89
C GLU A 48 11.58 3.20 -9.84
N GLU A 49 10.93 2.51 -10.78
CA GLU A 49 10.95 1.05 -10.85
C GLU A 49 12.36 0.46 -10.92
N ARG A 50 13.28 1.15 -11.56
CA ARG A 50 14.65 0.64 -11.69
C ARG A 50 15.42 0.69 -10.39
N ASN A 51 14.97 1.46 -9.41
CA ASN A 51 15.65 1.65 -8.13
C ASN A 51 14.96 0.97 -6.96
N GLU A 52 13.64 0.79 -7.03
CA GLU A 52 12.84 0.30 -5.91
C GLU A 52 11.82 -0.70 -6.40
N ALA A 53 11.45 -1.61 -5.51
CA ALA A 53 10.30 -2.46 -5.74
C ALA A 53 9.03 -1.59 -5.73
N VAL A 54 8.08 -1.93 -6.60
CA VAL A 54 6.83 -1.19 -6.75
C VAL A 54 5.64 -2.13 -6.64
N ILE A 55 4.44 -1.58 -6.69
CA ILE A 55 3.22 -2.37 -6.72
C ILE A 55 2.65 -2.32 -8.13
N GLU A 56 2.31 -3.49 -8.68
CA GLU A 56 1.56 -3.59 -9.91
C GLU A 56 0.10 -3.83 -9.56
N LEU A 57 -0.76 -2.88 -9.90
CA LEU A 57 -2.20 -3.06 -9.78
C LEU A 57 -2.70 -3.65 -11.09
N THR A 58 -3.37 -4.78 -11.01
CA THR A 58 -3.97 -5.44 -12.18
C THR A 58 -5.48 -5.31 -12.09
N TYR A 59 -6.08 -4.66 -13.09
CA TYR A 59 -7.50 -4.55 -13.19
C TYR A 59 -7.98 -5.42 -14.37
N ASN A 60 -8.67 -6.53 -14.07
CA ASN A 60 -9.31 -7.38 -15.07
C ASN A 60 -10.71 -6.82 -15.32
N TRP A 61 -10.98 -6.38 -16.54
CA TRP A 61 -12.12 -5.52 -16.86
C TRP A 61 -13.49 -6.04 -16.45
N ASP A 62 -13.70 -7.34 -16.50
CA ASP A 62 -15.03 -7.89 -16.22
C ASP A 62 -15.13 -8.57 -14.86
N VAL A 63 -14.10 -8.44 -14.04
CA VAL A 63 -14.05 -9.07 -12.71
C VAL A 63 -14.37 -8.04 -11.65
N THR A 64 -15.42 -8.29 -10.88
CA THR A 64 -15.90 -7.36 -9.86
C THR A 64 -15.68 -7.86 -8.43
N ASN A 65 -15.12 -9.06 -8.27
CA ASN A 65 -14.93 -9.64 -6.95
C ASN A 65 -13.75 -10.60 -6.95
N TYR A 66 -12.96 -10.57 -5.87
CA TYR A 66 -11.86 -11.48 -5.63
C TYR A 66 -11.93 -12.02 -4.22
N ASP A 67 -11.48 -13.27 -4.08
CA ASP A 67 -11.32 -13.87 -2.76
C ASP A 67 -9.84 -13.78 -2.39
N ILE A 68 -9.52 -12.93 -1.41
CA ILE A 68 -8.13 -12.77 -0.94
C ILE A 68 -7.68 -13.99 -0.16
N GLY A 69 -8.61 -14.64 0.54
CA GLY A 69 -8.31 -15.84 1.34
C GLY A 69 -7.50 -15.51 2.59
N THR A 70 -6.87 -16.53 3.14
CA THR A 70 -6.13 -16.42 4.40
C THR A 70 -4.62 -16.53 4.25
N GLY A 71 -4.13 -16.72 3.03
CA GLY A 71 -2.69 -16.87 2.80
C GLY A 71 -1.95 -15.57 2.61
N PHE A 72 -2.65 -14.48 2.29
CA PHE A 72 -2.03 -13.18 2.14
C PHE A 72 -1.93 -12.50 3.50
N GLY A 73 -0.74 -11.99 3.83
CA GLY A 73 -0.55 -11.22 5.06
C GLY A 73 -0.82 -9.74 4.81
N HIS A 74 0.24 -8.99 4.65
CA HIS A 74 0.11 -7.54 4.48
C HIS A 74 1.34 -6.99 3.76
N ILE A 75 1.22 -5.74 3.32
CA ILE A 75 2.33 -4.93 2.83
C ILE A 75 2.66 -3.95 3.95
N ALA A 76 3.95 -3.87 4.33
CA ALA A 76 4.39 -2.96 5.37
C ALA A 76 4.96 -1.69 4.73
N ILE A 77 4.57 -0.55 5.27
CA ILE A 77 5.03 0.76 4.83
C ILE A 77 5.58 1.50 6.05
N GLU A 78 6.82 1.95 5.95
CA GLU A 78 7.42 2.75 6.99
C GLU A 78 6.92 4.19 6.88
N VAL A 79 6.46 4.75 7.99
CA VAL A 79 5.89 6.10 8.05
C VAL A 79 6.50 6.90 9.19
N ASP A 80 6.40 8.22 9.09
CA ASP A 80 6.83 9.08 10.19
C ASP A 80 5.83 9.07 11.33
N SER A 81 4.54 9.04 11.02
CA SER A 81 3.45 9.01 12.01
C SER A 81 2.39 8.03 11.57
N ALA A 82 2.22 6.97 12.36
CA ALA A 82 1.18 5.98 12.10
C ALA A 82 -0.21 6.60 12.26
N GLU A 83 -0.38 7.53 13.19
CA GLU A 83 -1.66 8.20 13.38
C GLU A 83 -2.05 9.04 12.17
N THR A 84 -1.12 9.83 11.64
CA THR A 84 -1.38 10.63 10.44
C THR A 84 -1.69 9.73 9.24
N ALA A 85 -0.96 8.62 9.09
CA ALA A 85 -1.23 7.67 8.01
C ALA A 85 -2.63 7.09 8.12
N CYS A 86 -3.06 6.72 9.32
CA CYS A 86 -4.41 6.19 9.54
C CYS A 86 -5.48 7.22 9.23
N GLN A 87 -5.28 8.49 9.60
CA GLN A 87 -6.22 9.55 9.29
C GLN A 87 -6.40 9.72 7.78
N LYS A 88 -5.30 9.64 7.03
CA LYS A 88 -5.37 9.72 5.56
C LYS A 88 -6.12 8.54 4.97
N VAL A 89 -5.88 7.34 5.49
CA VAL A 89 -6.59 6.15 5.04
C VAL A 89 -8.10 6.34 5.20
N LEU A 90 -8.53 6.80 6.37
CA LEU A 90 -9.96 7.03 6.63
C LEU A 90 -10.54 8.11 5.72
N ALA A 91 -9.79 9.16 5.46
CA ALA A 91 -10.24 10.25 4.59
C ALA A 91 -10.40 9.81 3.13
N GLU A 92 -9.65 8.80 2.71
CA GLU A 92 -9.59 8.38 1.30
C GLU A 92 -10.28 7.04 1.03
N GLY A 93 -11.17 6.62 1.90
CA GLY A 93 -12.04 5.47 1.64
C GLY A 93 -11.51 4.12 2.07
N GLY A 94 -10.40 4.09 2.80
CA GLY A 94 -9.90 2.86 3.39
C GLY A 94 -10.43 2.66 4.81
N ARG A 95 -9.95 1.62 5.47
CA ARG A 95 -10.35 1.29 6.84
C ARG A 95 -9.13 1.11 7.72
N VAL A 96 -9.26 1.45 8.98
CA VAL A 96 -8.25 1.17 10.01
C VAL A 96 -8.74 -0.02 10.82
N THR A 97 -8.00 -1.12 10.78
CA THR A 97 -8.39 -2.35 11.46
C THR A 97 -7.70 -2.52 12.80
N ARG A 98 -6.55 -1.88 12.98
CA ARG A 98 -5.86 -1.84 14.27
C ARG A 98 -5.29 -0.43 14.44
N PRO A 99 -5.78 0.36 15.42
CA PRO A 99 -5.29 1.74 15.63
C PRO A 99 -3.81 1.77 15.99
N PRO A 100 -3.14 2.91 15.83
CA PRO A 100 -1.74 3.05 16.20
C PRO A 100 -1.50 2.74 17.67
N GLY A 101 -0.42 2.01 17.92
CA GLY A 101 0.02 1.66 19.25
C GLY A 101 1.24 0.76 19.21
N PRO A 102 1.88 0.51 20.36
CA PRO A 102 3.04 -0.36 20.39
C PRO A 102 2.72 -1.77 19.92
N MET A 103 3.65 -2.37 19.18
CA MET A 103 3.51 -3.77 18.82
C MET A 103 3.60 -4.63 20.09
N LYS A 104 2.97 -5.81 20.03
CA LYS A 104 3.00 -6.76 21.14
C LYS A 104 4.45 -7.11 21.45
N HIS A 105 4.82 -7.03 22.73
CA HIS A 105 6.16 -7.33 23.22
C HIS A 105 7.25 -6.38 22.67
N GLY A 106 6.88 -5.17 22.25
CA GLY A 106 7.83 -4.21 21.73
C GLY A 106 7.41 -2.77 21.96
N THR A 107 8.21 -1.85 21.44
CA THR A 107 7.97 -0.41 21.57
C THR A 107 7.67 0.27 20.25
N THR A 108 7.90 -0.42 19.14
CA THR A 108 7.63 0.14 17.80
C THR A 108 6.13 0.37 17.64
N ILE A 109 5.78 1.58 17.21
CA ILE A 109 4.37 1.91 16.95
C ILE A 109 4.00 1.35 15.59
N ILE A 110 2.92 0.59 15.57
CA ILE A 110 2.37 0.03 14.33
C ILE A 110 0.88 0.30 14.26
N ALA A 111 0.34 0.18 13.05
CA ALA A 111 -1.10 0.22 12.82
C ALA A 111 -1.40 -0.67 11.63
N PHE A 112 -2.64 -1.16 11.54
CA PHE A 112 -3.10 -1.90 10.37
C PHE A 112 -4.29 -1.20 9.74
N ALA A 113 -4.27 -1.18 8.42
CA ALA A 113 -5.33 -0.60 7.61
C ALA A 113 -5.64 -1.55 6.46
N GLU A 114 -6.69 -1.23 5.72
CA GLU A 114 -7.04 -1.95 4.50
C GLU A 114 -7.29 -0.95 3.38
N ASP A 115 -6.88 -1.34 2.18
CA ASP A 115 -7.19 -0.57 0.99
C ASP A 115 -8.67 -0.81 0.58
N PRO A 116 -9.18 -0.14 -0.47
CA PRO A 116 -10.59 -0.31 -0.85
C PRO A 116 -11.01 -1.73 -1.22
N ASP A 117 -10.07 -2.59 -1.63
CA ASP A 117 -10.36 -3.99 -1.95
C ASP A 117 -10.15 -4.93 -0.76
N GLY A 118 -9.68 -4.41 0.36
CA GLY A 118 -9.45 -5.21 1.55
C GLY A 118 -8.04 -5.74 1.72
N TYR A 119 -7.08 -5.32 0.89
CA TYR A 119 -5.69 -5.70 1.09
C TYR A 119 -5.12 -5.02 2.31
N LYS A 120 -4.51 -5.81 3.18
CA LYS A 120 -4.02 -5.31 4.46
C LYS A 120 -2.69 -4.59 4.31
N ILE A 121 -2.59 -3.47 5.00
CA ILE A 121 -1.40 -2.62 5.03
C ILE A 121 -0.99 -2.45 6.49
N GLU A 122 0.29 -2.65 6.77
CA GLU A 122 0.85 -2.33 8.08
C GLU A 122 1.63 -1.03 7.97
N PHE A 123 1.32 -0.08 8.84
CA PHE A 123 2.17 1.10 9.01
C PHE A 123 3.15 0.82 10.15
N VAL A 124 4.43 1.00 9.86
CA VAL A 124 5.49 0.83 10.87
C VAL A 124 6.13 2.18 11.05
N GLU A 125 6.05 2.72 12.27
CA GLU A 125 6.57 4.05 12.54
C GLU A 125 8.08 4.03 12.59
N ARG A 126 8.68 4.99 11.90
CA ARG A 126 10.14 5.13 11.85
C ARG A 126 10.68 5.45 13.23
N LYS A 127 11.71 4.72 13.65
CA LYS A 127 12.38 5.04 14.90
C LYS A 127 13.28 6.24 14.72
N LEU A 128 13.25 7.16 15.68
CA LEU A 128 14.21 8.23 15.70
C LEU A 128 15.60 7.63 15.97
N GLN A 129 16.55 8.00 15.12
CA GLN A 129 17.92 7.53 15.28
C GLN A 129 18.66 8.51 16.18
N HIS A 130 18.75 8.16 17.45
CA HIS A 130 19.44 9.02 18.42
C HIS A 130 20.88 9.33 18.04
N ASN A 131 21.54 8.41 17.35
CA ASN A 131 22.92 8.61 16.91
C ASN A 131 23.08 9.78 15.96
N GLN A 132 22.05 10.11 15.19
CA GLN A 132 22.09 11.25 14.27
C GLN A 132 21.96 12.58 14.99
N GLN A 133 21.53 12.57 16.23
CA GLN A 133 21.31 13.75 17.04
C GLN A 133 22.52 14.09 17.90
N LYS A 134 23.48 13.21 17.94
CA LYS A 134 24.69 13.43 18.72
C LYS A 134 25.72 14.18 17.90
N PRO A 135 26.38 15.14 18.50
CA PRO A 135 27.45 15.86 17.83
C PRO A 135 28.59 14.92 17.46
#